data_60153393baa64b396796b61f91e91a0e
#
_entry.id   60153393baa64b396796b61f91e91a0e
#
_cell.length_a   1.000
_cell.length_b   1.000
_cell.length_c   1.000
_cell.angle_alpha   90.00
_cell.angle_beta   90.00
_cell.angle_gamma   90.00
#
_symmetry.space_group_name_H-M   'P 1'
#
loop_
_entity.id
_entity.type
_entity.pdbx_description
1 polymer ?
#
loop_
_entity_poly.entity_id
_entity_poly.type
_entity_poly.pdbx_seq_one_letter_code
_entity_poly.pdbx_strand_id
1 'polypeptide(L)'
;YTEKPTITYLPLKGGDFIKKVLSPVDVDMLMLLSRSGWRMDRILNLTVNNINGIDNAHTASGPTPAIAPDFKKFDEFLAAMVAIERADLQFGYIMDENKDRQLALYFKKASLKNTNVQNLIKLMNLDGESNIYPIYAELETEEDRSEIQIDFRSLAGIQFFLSHGIEIPEEHLDEGLVQITRNAD
;
A
#
# COMPACT_ATOMS: atom_id res chain seq x y z
N TYR A 1 19.94 34.22 13.21
CA TYR A 1 19.68 34.21 11.75
C TYR A 1 18.61 33.16 11.51
N THR A 2 17.40 33.61 11.16
CA THR A 2 16.32 32.72 10.77
C THR A 2 16.32 32.65 9.24
N GLU A 3 16.91 31.60 8.69
CA GLU A 3 16.79 31.34 7.26
C GLU A 3 15.33 30.99 6.94
N LYS A 4 14.67 31.85 6.17
CA LYS A 4 13.35 31.54 5.62
C LYS A 4 13.58 30.62 4.42
N PRO A 5 13.04 29.40 4.39
CA PRO A 5 13.16 28.55 3.22
C PRO A 5 12.45 29.20 2.04
N THR A 6 13.19 29.45 0.97
CA THR A 6 12.61 29.94 -0.29
C THR A 6 12.05 28.75 -1.04
N ILE A 7 10.72 28.66 -1.10
CA ILE A 7 10.06 27.62 -1.89
C ILE A 7 9.91 28.14 -3.30
N THR A 8 10.63 27.55 -4.25
CA THR A 8 10.51 27.89 -5.68
C THR A 8 9.53 26.91 -6.34
N TYR A 9 8.40 27.43 -6.82
CA TYR A 9 7.46 26.65 -7.63
C TYR A 9 7.88 26.70 -9.09
N LEU A 10 8.28 25.54 -9.64
CA LEU A 10 8.47 25.39 -11.07
C LEU A 10 7.19 24.80 -11.66
N PRO A 11 6.49 25.48 -12.58
CA PRO A 11 5.33 24.91 -13.23
C PRO A 11 5.78 23.70 -14.07
N LEU A 12 5.16 22.54 -13.85
CA LEU A 12 5.37 21.38 -14.69
C LEU A 12 4.76 21.66 -16.06
N LYS A 13 5.52 21.45 -17.13
CA LYS A 13 4.98 21.47 -18.50
C LYS A 13 3.99 20.32 -18.65
N GLY A 14 2.94 20.51 -19.46
CA GLY A 14 1.81 19.58 -19.55
C GLY A 14 2.20 18.12 -19.74
N GLY A 15 3.21 17.81 -20.56
CA GLY A 15 3.70 16.45 -20.78
C GLY A 15 4.36 15.84 -19.53
N ASP A 16 5.17 16.61 -18.82
CA ASP A 16 5.84 16.16 -17.59
C ASP A 16 4.83 15.98 -16.44
N PHE A 17 3.80 16.84 -16.40
CA PHE A 17 2.71 16.72 -15.46
C PHE A 17 1.93 15.41 -15.68
N ILE A 18 1.51 15.15 -16.92
CA ILE A 18 0.79 13.92 -17.28
C ILE A 18 1.62 12.68 -16.94
N LYS A 19 2.92 12.69 -17.30
CA LYS A 19 3.80 11.58 -16.98
C LYS A 19 3.86 11.30 -15.48
N LYS A 20 4.01 12.32 -14.64
CA LYS A 20 4.02 12.17 -13.18
C LYS A 20 2.69 11.69 -12.60
N VAL A 21 1.57 12.16 -13.14
CA VAL A 21 0.23 11.78 -12.66
C VAL A 21 -0.09 10.32 -13.02
N LEU A 22 0.41 9.84 -14.15
CA LEU A 22 0.17 8.47 -14.62
C LEU A 22 1.26 7.47 -14.21
N SER A 23 2.41 7.91 -13.73
CA SER A 23 3.44 7.01 -13.22
C SER A 23 3.04 6.45 -11.84
N PRO A 24 3.41 5.21 -11.53
CA PRO A 24 3.26 4.67 -10.17
C PRO A 24 3.89 5.60 -9.14
N VAL A 25 3.33 5.65 -7.95
CA VAL A 25 3.94 6.39 -6.84
C VAL A 25 5.24 5.72 -6.42
N ASP A 26 6.19 6.53 -5.95
CA ASP A 26 7.48 6.04 -5.52
C ASP A 26 7.36 5.21 -4.23
N VAL A 27 8.11 4.12 -4.15
CA VAL A 27 8.18 3.26 -2.96
C VAL A 27 8.58 4.04 -1.71
N ASP A 28 9.41 5.06 -1.82
CA ASP A 28 9.81 5.94 -0.71
C ASP A 28 8.65 6.73 -0.11
N MET A 29 7.54 6.88 -0.83
CA MET A 29 6.32 7.49 -0.31
C MET A 29 5.75 6.72 0.88
N LEU A 30 5.87 5.39 0.90
CA LEU A 30 5.46 4.56 2.04
C LEU A 30 6.18 4.99 3.32
N MET A 31 7.50 5.21 3.22
CA MET A 31 8.31 5.64 4.35
C MET A 31 7.92 7.04 4.82
N LEU A 32 7.72 7.97 3.89
CA LEU A 32 7.33 9.34 4.20
C LEU A 32 5.99 9.39 4.95
N LEU A 33 4.97 8.68 4.44
CA LEU A 33 3.65 8.63 5.03
C LEU A 33 3.67 7.92 6.40
N SER A 34 4.42 6.83 6.52
CA SER A 34 4.58 6.12 7.80
C SER A 34 5.22 7.02 8.87
N ARG A 35 6.25 7.79 8.52
CA ARG A 35 6.89 8.75 9.43
C ARG A 35 5.99 9.94 9.78
N SER A 36 5.08 10.31 8.90
CA SER A 36 4.08 11.36 9.14
C SER A 36 2.93 10.91 10.06
N GLY A 37 2.99 9.67 10.58
CA GLY A 37 2.02 9.15 11.54
C GLY A 37 0.83 8.45 10.92
N TRP A 38 0.78 8.30 9.60
CA TRP A 38 -0.28 7.55 8.94
C TRP A 38 -0.22 6.07 9.33
N ARG A 39 -1.39 5.44 9.41
CA ARG A 39 -1.49 4.00 9.64
C ARG A 39 -1.06 3.23 8.39
N MET A 40 -0.30 2.16 8.58
CA MET A 40 0.29 1.38 7.49
C MET A 40 -0.77 0.70 6.61
N ASP A 41 -1.82 0.16 7.22
CA ASP A 41 -2.96 -0.43 6.51
C ASP A 41 -3.64 0.59 5.59
N ARG A 42 -3.83 1.84 6.04
CA ARG A 42 -4.41 2.91 5.22
C ARG A 42 -3.51 3.32 4.07
N ILE A 43 -2.20 3.41 4.31
CA ILE A 43 -1.23 3.72 3.27
C ILE A 43 -1.29 2.65 2.17
N LEU A 44 -1.20 1.38 2.55
CA LEU A 44 -1.19 0.27 1.58
C LEU A 44 -2.53 0.15 0.85
N ASN A 45 -3.66 0.28 1.55
CA ASN A 45 -4.97 0.26 0.89
C ASN A 45 -5.10 1.34 -0.18
N LEU A 46 -4.55 2.52 0.07
CA LEU A 46 -4.62 3.65 -0.85
C LEU A 46 -3.66 3.53 -2.04
N THR A 47 -2.42 3.08 -1.79
CA THR A 47 -1.32 3.20 -2.75
C THR A 47 -1.02 1.94 -3.55
N VAL A 48 -1.51 0.78 -3.12
CA VAL A 48 -1.14 -0.53 -3.68
C VAL A 48 -2.25 -1.11 -4.55
N ASN A 49 -1.91 -1.60 -5.75
CA ASN A 49 -2.76 -2.42 -6.59
C ASN A 49 -2.62 -3.90 -6.25
N ASN A 50 -1.38 -4.35 -6.06
CA ASN A 50 -1.04 -5.74 -5.77
C ASN A 50 0.16 -5.81 -4.83
N ILE A 51 0.17 -6.77 -3.92
CA ILE A 51 1.29 -7.09 -3.04
C ILE A 51 1.46 -8.60 -2.96
N ASN A 52 2.59 -9.13 -3.41
CA ASN A 52 2.88 -10.58 -3.46
C ASN A 52 1.71 -11.41 -4.03
N GLY A 53 1.14 -10.97 -5.15
CA GLY A 53 0.01 -11.66 -5.79
C GLY A 53 -1.35 -11.48 -5.09
N ILE A 54 -1.44 -10.64 -4.06
CA ILE A 54 -2.70 -10.28 -3.42
C ILE A 54 -3.21 -8.99 -4.05
N ASP A 55 -4.29 -9.10 -4.83
CA ASP A 55 -4.90 -7.96 -5.51
C ASP A 55 -5.74 -7.10 -4.55
N ASN A 56 -5.57 -5.78 -4.66
CA ASN A 56 -6.46 -4.79 -4.09
C ASN A 56 -7.55 -4.40 -5.11
N ALA A 57 -8.57 -3.65 -4.67
CA ALA A 57 -9.65 -3.19 -5.53
C ALA A 57 -9.14 -2.53 -6.82
N HIS A 58 -9.76 -2.86 -7.97
CA HIS A 58 -9.33 -2.34 -9.26
C HIS A 58 -9.38 -0.83 -9.34
N THR A 59 -8.33 -0.26 -9.93
CA THR A 59 -8.42 1.06 -10.53
C THR A 59 -9.14 0.91 -11.87
N ALA A 60 -10.19 1.67 -12.08
CA ALA A 60 -11.03 1.53 -13.25
C ALA A 60 -10.37 2.11 -14.50
N SER A 61 -9.51 1.37 -15.12
CA SER A 61 -9.11 1.63 -16.50
C SER A 61 -9.47 0.47 -17.43
N GLY A 62 -10.33 -0.45 -16.98
CA GLY A 62 -10.77 -1.60 -17.74
C GLY A 62 -12.28 -1.72 -17.84
N PRO A 63 -12.81 -2.52 -18.78
CA PRO A 63 -14.23 -2.84 -18.81
C PRO A 63 -14.64 -3.47 -17.48
N THR A 64 -15.81 -3.12 -16.99
CA THR A 64 -16.39 -3.71 -15.76
C THR A 64 -16.34 -5.24 -15.91
N PRO A 65 -15.64 -5.98 -15.04
CA PRO A 65 -15.59 -7.42 -15.16
C PRO A 65 -16.97 -8.01 -14.97
N ALA A 66 -17.32 -9.01 -15.77
CA ALA A 66 -18.59 -9.73 -15.68
C ALA A 66 -18.77 -10.43 -14.31
N ILE A 67 -17.67 -10.68 -13.61
CA ILE A 67 -17.62 -11.25 -12.25
C ILE A 67 -16.86 -10.25 -11.39
N ALA A 68 -17.45 -9.79 -10.29
CA ALA A 68 -16.78 -8.92 -9.33
C ALA A 68 -15.57 -9.67 -8.75
N PRO A 69 -14.35 -9.10 -8.84
CA PRO A 69 -13.17 -9.72 -8.27
C PRO A 69 -13.33 -9.87 -6.74
N ASP A 70 -12.83 -10.98 -6.22
CA ASP A 70 -12.83 -11.24 -4.78
C ASP A 70 -11.56 -10.63 -4.15
N PHE A 71 -11.69 -9.47 -3.53
CA PHE A 71 -10.60 -8.80 -2.82
C PHE A 71 -10.49 -9.21 -1.35
N LYS A 72 -11.20 -10.24 -0.94
CA LYS A 72 -11.24 -10.73 0.43
C LYS A 72 -9.85 -11.01 1.00
N LYS A 73 -8.92 -11.52 0.17
CA LYS A 73 -7.54 -11.75 0.60
C LYS A 73 -6.82 -10.45 0.98
N PHE A 74 -7.09 -9.35 0.26
CA PHE A 74 -6.50 -8.06 0.58
C PHE A 74 -7.07 -7.49 1.88
N ASP A 75 -8.35 -7.65 2.11
CA ASP A 75 -8.99 -7.26 3.38
C ASP A 75 -8.43 -8.09 4.56
N GLU A 76 -8.25 -9.39 4.37
CA GLU A 76 -7.61 -10.27 5.36
C GLU A 76 -6.15 -9.84 5.64
N PHE A 77 -5.41 -9.45 4.59
CA PHE A 77 -4.05 -8.93 4.72
C PHE A 77 -4.03 -7.61 5.53
N LEU A 78 -4.92 -6.66 5.21
CA LEU A 78 -5.03 -5.40 5.97
C LEU A 78 -5.42 -5.67 7.43
N ALA A 79 -6.37 -6.56 7.67
CA ALA A 79 -6.78 -6.94 9.02
C ALA A 79 -5.63 -7.59 9.82
N ALA A 80 -4.84 -8.46 9.17
CA ALA A 80 -3.66 -9.06 9.80
C ALA A 80 -2.60 -8.01 10.16
N MET A 81 -2.40 -6.99 9.31
CA MET A 81 -1.49 -5.88 9.61
C MET A 81 -1.96 -5.06 10.80
N VAL A 82 -3.26 -4.75 10.88
CA VAL A 82 -3.85 -4.00 11.99
C VAL A 82 -3.71 -4.75 13.32
N ALA A 83 -3.77 -6.09 13.28
CA ALA A 83 -3.64 -6.93 14.47
C ALA A 83 -2.21 -7.00 15.05
N ILE A 84 -1.20 -6.47 14.32
CA ILE A 84 0.20 -6.43 14.77
C ILE A 84 0.47 -5.07 15.41
N GLU A 85 1.11 -5.08 16.58
CA GLU A 85 1.52 -3.84 17.24
C GLU A 85 2.50 -3.05 16.35
N ARG A 86 2.33 -1.74 16.29
CA ARG A 86 3.18 -0.85 15.47
C ARG A 86 4.68 -0.97 15.80
N ALA A 87 5.01 -1.35 17.03
CA ALA A 87 6.39 -1.56 17.46
C ALA A 87 7.00 -2.87 16.90
N ASP A 88 6.18 -3.78 16.45
CA ASP A 88 6.58 -5.12 15.99
C ASP A 88 6.69 -5.22 14.46
N LEU A 89 6.13 -4.23 13.72
CA LEU A 89 6.14 -4.15 12.27
C LEU A 89 6.46 -2.72 11.83
N GLN A 90 7.56 -2.53 11.11
CA GLN A 90 8.03 -1.20 10.70
C GLN A 90 8.63 -1.21 9.30
N PHE A 91 8.49 -0.09 8.59
CA PHE A 91 9.30 0.17 7.40
C PHE A 91 10.67 0.73 7.80
N GLY A 92 11.70 0.32 7.07
CA GLY A 92 13.05 0.81 7.24
C GLY A 92 13.84 0.70 5.94
N TYR A 93 15.13 1.02 5.98
CA TYR A 93 16.02 0.86 4.84
C TYR A 93 17.11 -0.14 5.16
N ILE A 94 17.44 -0.97 4.19
CA ILE A 94 18.66 -1.77 4.14
C ILE A 94 19.57 -1.22 3.06
N MET A 95 20.80 -1.68 3.03
CA MET A 95 21.72 -1.46 1.90
C MET A 95 21.71 -2.73 1.06
N ASP A 96 21.44 -2.58 -0.23
CA ASP A 96 21.55 -3.69 -1.18
C ASP A 96 23.03 -4.03 -1.50
N GLU A 97 23.23 -4.99 -2.38
CA GLU A 97 24.58 -5.43 -2.81
C GLU A 97 25.38 -4.32 -3.51
N ASN A 98 24.68 -3.38 -4.16
CA ASN A 98 25.26 -2.23 -4.85
C ASN A 98 25.52 -1.03 -3.92
N LYS A 99 25.19 -1.16 -2.63
CA LYS A 99 25.20 -0.10 -1.61
C LYS A 99 24.14 0.99 -1.83
N ASP A 100 23.11 0.68 -2.60
CA ASP A 100 21.95 1.53 -2.73
C ASP A 100 20.95 1.28 -1.58
N ARG A 101 20.16 2.30 -1.27
CA ARG A 101 19.17 2.21 -0.20
C ARG A 101 17.94 1.50 -0.72
N GLN A 102 17.62 0.36 -0.12
CA GLN A 102 16.45 -0.44 -0.42
C GLN A 102 15.44 -0.37 0.72
N LEU A 103 14.18 -0.05 0.43
CA LEU A 103 13.12 -0.13 1.43
C LEU A 103 12.89 -1.58 1.84
N ALA A 104 12.61 -1.80 3.11
CA ALA A 104 12.32 -3.13 3.64
C ALA A 104 11.26 -3.08 4.74
N LEU A 105 10.55 -4.18 4.88
CA LEU A 105 9.65 -4.43 6.00
C LEU A 105 10.40 -5.19 7.09
N TYR A 106 10.32 -4.67 8.32
CA TYR A 106 10.97 -5.24 9.49
C TYR A 106 9.95 -5.82 10.45
N PHE A 107 10.13 -7.09 10.78
CA PHE A 107 9.47 -7.71 11.93
C PHE A 107 10.43 -7.72 13.12
N LYS A 108 9.95 -7.38 14.29
CA LYS A 108 10.74 -7.55 15.52
C LYS A 108 11.01 -9.03 15.76
N LYS A 109 12.27 -9.42 15.94
CA LYS A 109 12.66 -10.84 16.09
C LYS A 109 11.87 -11.57 17.19
N ALA A 110 11.60 -10.89 18.30
CA ALA A 110 10.82 -11.47 19.40
C ALA A 110 9.37 -11.77 19.01
N SER A 111 8.82 -11.04 18.05
CA SER A 111 7.43 -11.13 17.61
C SER A 111 7.22 -12.14 16.46
N LEU A 112 8.29 -12.68 15.88
CA LEU A 112 8.19 -13.68 14.80
C LEU A 112 7.38 -14.94 15.21
N LYS A 113 7.32 -15.27 16.51
CA LYS A 113 6.50 -16.36 17.04
C LYS A 113 5.05 -15.98 17.35
N ASN A 114 4.70 -14.70 17.18
CA ASN A 114 3.35 -14.21 17.40
C ASN A 114 2.43 -14.73 16.28
N THR A 115 1.26 -15.21 16.62
CA THR A 115 0.28 -15.76 15.68
C THR A 115 -0.11 -14.76 14.59
N ASN A 116 -0.27 -13.47 14.93
CA ASN A 116 -0.64 -12.43 13.97
C ASN A 116 0.48 -12.19 12.96
N VAL A 117 1.74 -12.17 13.41
CA VAL A 117 2.92 -12.04 12.54
C VAL A 117 3.05 -13.24 11.62
N GLN A 118 2.90 -14.47 12.15
CA GLN A 118 2.92 -15.69 11.35
C GLN A 118 1.79 -15.73 10.32
N ASN A 119 0.60 -15.24 10.68
CA ASN A 119 -0.51 -15.14 9.75
C ASN A 119 -0.20 -14.17 8.61
N LEU A 120 0.36 -13.00 8.91
CA LEU A 120 0.76 -12.02 7.88
C LEU A 120 1.83 -12.58 6.93
N ILE A 121 2.88 -13.20 7.49
CA ILE A 121 3.95 -13.86 6.71
C ILE A 121 3.34 -14.91 5.75
N LYS A 122 2.41 -15.72 6.24
CA LYS A 122 1.73 -16.74 5.43
C LYS A 122 0.84 -16.13 4.35
N LEU A 123 0.07 -15.09 4.67
CA LEU A 123 -0.78 -14.39 3.69
C LEU A 123 0.04 -13.80 2.55
N MET A 124 1.19 -13.23 2.87
CA MET A 124 2.12 -12.66 1.89
C MET A 124 2.99 -13.72 1.19
N ASN A 125 2.80 -15.01 1.46
CA ASN A 125 3.60 -16.11 0.92
C ASN A 125 5.11 -15.99 1.20
N LEU A 126 5.52 -15.34 2.30
CA LEU A 126 6.93 -15.19 2.68
C LEU A 126 7.47 -16.50 3.29
N ASP A 127 8.79 -16.69 3.25
CA ASP A 127 9.46 -17.89 3.73
C ASP A 127 9.42 -18.06 5.27
N GLY A 128 9.31 -16.95 6.00
CA GLY A 128 9.31 -16.94 7.47
C GLY A 128 10.69 -17.16 8.11
N GLU A 129 11.75 -17.24 7.32
CA GLU A 129 13.12 -17.47 7.80
C GLU A 129 13.81 -16.18 8.21
N SER A 130 13.45 -15.06 7.56
CA SER A 130 13.97 -13.74 7.84
C SER A 130 13.02 -12.92 8.73
N ASN A 131 13.57 -11.91 9.37
CA ASN A 131 12.80 -10.84 10.00
C ASN A 131 12.85 -9.52 9.23
N ILE A 132 13.48 -9.52 8.06
CA ILE A 132 13.67 -8.37 7.18
C ILE A 132 13.38 -8.83 5.77
N TYR A 133 12.44 -8.17 5.11
CA TYR A 133 12.05 -8.45 3.73
C TYR A 133 12.21 -7.19 2.89
N PRO A 134 13.12 -7.15 1.90
CA PRO A 134 13.24 -6.04 0.97
C PRO A 134 11.96 -5.86 0.18
N ILE A 135 11.65 -4.62 -0.20
CA ILE A 135 10.44 -4.27 -0.95
C ILE A 135 10.85 -3.76 -2.33
N TYR A 136 10.36 -4.40 -3.37
CA TYR A 136 10.56 -4.02 -4.76
C TYR A 136 9.27 -3.49 -5.38
N ALA A 137 9.40 -2.43 -6.19
CA ALA A 137 8.27 -1.79 -6.89
C ALA A 137 8.02 -2.39 -8.28
N GLU A 138 8.48 -3.61 -8.51
CA GLU A 138 8.34 -4.35 -9.77
C GLU A 138 7.74 -5.72 -9.46
N LEU A 139 6.84 -6.17 -10.34
CA LEU A 139 6.33 -7.53 -10.28
C LEU A 139 7.23 -8.40 -11.15
N GLU A 140 8.06 -9.19 -10.54
CA GLU A 140 8.80 -10.23 -11.26
C GLU A 140 7.91 -11.44 -11.51
N THR A 141 8.23 -12.19 -12.59
CA THR A 141 7.46 -13.39 -12.97
C THR A 141 7.74 -14.60 -12.07
N GLU A 142 8.82 -14.56 -11.32
CA GLU A 142 9.18 -15.61 -10.33
C GLU A 142 8.82 -15.14 -8.92
N GLU A 143 8.08 -15.98 -8.20
CA GLU A 143 7.74 -15.72 -6.80
C GLU A 143 8.96 -15.95 -5.91
N ASP A 144 9.64 -14.89 -5.51
CA ASP A 144 10.65 -14.97 -4.46
C ASP A 144 9.98 -14.74 -3.09
N ARG A 145 10.07 -15.75 -2.23
CA ARG A 145 9.49 -15.71 -0.89
C ARG A 145 10.36 -14.98 0.14
N SER A 146 11.54 -14.53 -0.25
CA SER A 146 12.47 -13.76 0.58
C SER A 146 12.29 -12.25 0.46
N GLU A 147 11.38 -11.80 -0.41
CA GLU A 147 11.14 -10.38 -0.69
C GLU A 147 9.65 -10.04 -0.82
N ILE A 148 9.36 -8.75 -0.86
CA ILE A 148 8.02 -8.22 -1.05
C ILE A 148 7.98 -7.46 -2.38
N GLN A 149 7.11 -7.90 -3.28
CA GLN A 149 6.87 -7.25 -4.56
C GLN A 149 5.57 -6.46 -4.49
N ILE A 150 5.61 -5.19 -4.87
CA ILE A 150 4.45 -4.30 -4.80
C ILE A 150 4.23 -3.62 -6.15
N ASP A 151 3.02 -3.75 -6.70
CA ASP A 151 2.55 -2.87 -7.76
C ASP A 151 1.83 -1.66 -7.15
N PHE A 152 2.34 -0.47 -7.44
CA PHE A 152 1.81 0.77 -6.92
C PHE A 152 0.84 1.44 -7.89
N ARG A 153 -0.21 2.04 -7.33
CA ARG A 153 -1.09 2.92 -8.08
C ARG A 153 -0.35 4.19 -8.51
N SER A 154 -0.74 4.72 -9.66
CA SER A 154 -0.41 6.09 -10.03
C SER A 154 -1.22 7.09 -9.19
N LEU A 155 -0.83 8.37 -9.21
CA LEU A 155 -1.61 9.41 -8.57
C LEU A 155 -3.05 9.49 -9.11
N ALA A 156 -3.22 9.32 -10.43
CA ALA A 156 -4.54 9.23 -11.06
C ALA A 156 -5.33 8.02 -10.54
N GLY A 157 -4.65 6.86 -10.38
CA GLY A 157 -5.25 5.65 -9.82
C GLY A 157 -5.70 5.84 -8.36
N ILE A 158 -4.92 6.55 -7.55
CA ILE A 158 -5.28 6.90 -6.18
C ILE A 158 -6.51 7.81 -6.15
N GLN A 159 -6.53 8.86 -6.97
CA GLN A 159 -7.68 9.77 -7.06
C GLN A 159 -8.94 9.03 -7.50
N PHE A 160 -8.80 8.12 -8.48
CA PHE A 160 -9.91 7.29 -8.91
C PHE A 160 -10.40 6.38 -7.79
N PHE A 161 -9.51 5.68 -7.08
CA PHE A 161 -9.86 4.84 -5.94
C PHE A 161 -10.63 5.62 -4.87
N LEU A 162 -10.16 6.82 -4.51
CA LEU A 162 -10.82 7.70 -3.56
C LEU A 162 -12.20 8.18 -4.03
N SER A 163 -12.39 8.35 -5.34
CA SER A 163 -13.68 8.79 -5.89
C SER A 163 -14.78 7.72 -5.82
N HIS A 164 -14.39 6.44 -5.72
CA HIS A 164 -15.31 5.29 -5.65
C HIS A 164 -15.39 4.65 -4.26
N GLY A 165 -14.37 4.91 -3.42
CA GLY A 165 -14.24 4.34 -2.09
C GLY A 165 -14.62 5.32 -0.99
N ILE A 166 -15.89 5.75 -0.93
CA ILE A 166 -16.39 6.43 0.28
C ILE A 166 -16.61 5.32 1.31
N GLU A 167 -15.67 5.15 2.24
CA GLU A 167 -15.94 4.37 3.46
C GLU A 167 -16.97 5.11 4.28
N ILE A 168 -18.19 4.60 4.26
CA ILE A 168 -19.24 5.07 5.15
C ILE A 168 -19.09 4.30 6.45
N PRO A 169 -18.85 4.96 7.60
CA PRO A 169 -18.83 4.29 8.90
C PRO A 169 -20.14 3.49 9.09
N GLU A 170 -20.05 2.24 9.55
CA GLU A 170 -21.21 1.39 9.80
C GLU A 170 -22.23 2.08 10.73
N GLU A 171 -21.73 2.83 11.73
CA GLU A 171 -22.54 3.63 12.63
C GLU A 171 -23.47 4.60 11.89
N HIS A 172 -22.98 5.23 10.81
CA HIS A 172 -23.78 6.17 10.02
C HIS A 172 -24.82 5.48 9.14
N LEU A 173 -24.58 4.22 8.77
CA LEU A 173 -25.55 3.39 8.07
C LEU A 173 -26.66 2.92 9.01
N ASP A 174 -26.28 2.49 10.21
CA ASP A 174 -27.22 2.01 11.25
C ASP A 174 -28.09 3.15 11.78
N GLU A 175 -27.55 4.34 11.91
CA GLU A 175 -28.26 5.55 12.32
C GLU A 175 -29.12 6.17 11.19
N GLY A 176 -29.03 5.63 9.97
CA GLY A 176 -29.78 6.12 8.82
C GLY A 176 -29.37 7.50 8.32
N LEU A 177 -28.18 7.97 8.71
CA LEU A 177 -27.61 9.26 8.31
C LEU A 177 -27.17 9.28 6.84
N VAL A 178 -26.91 8.11 6.26
CA VAL A 178 -26.48 7.95 4.87
C VAL A 178 -27.26 6.82 4.22
N GLN A 179 -27.75 7.07 3.01
CA GLN A 179 -28.34 6.04 2.14
C GLN A 179 -27.37 5.69 1.02
N ILE A 180 -27.09 4.40 0.85
CA ILE A 180 -26.35 3.91 -0.32
C ILE A 180 -27.34 3.82 -1.48
N THR A 181 -27.31 4.81 -2.37
CA THR A 181 -28.00 4.70 -3.67
C THR A 181 -27.07 3.95 -4.64
N ARG A 182 -27.44 2.71 -4.97
CA ARG A 182 -26.86 2.03 -6.11
C ARG A 182 -27.55 2.58 -7.36
N ASN A 183 -26.80 3.24 -8.23
CA ASN A 183 -27.27 3.50 -9.57
C ASN A 183 -27.43 2.14 -10.24
N ALA A 184 -28.67 1.74 -10.49
CA ALA A 184 -28.98 0.61 -11.33
C ALA A 184 -28.89 1.15 -12.78
N ASP A 185 -27.84 0.79 -13.50
CA ASP A 185 -27.80 0.82 -14.96
C ASP A 185 -28.20 -0.56 -15.50
#